data_7abbe9f4e83bb514c935f67538d16aed
#
_entry.id   7abbe9f4e83bb514c935f67538d16aed
#
_cell.length_a   1.000
_cell.length_b   1.000
_cell.length_c   1.000
_cell.angle_alpha   90.00
_cell.angle_beta   90.00
_cell.angle_gamma   90.00
#
_symmetry.space_group_name_H-M   'P 1'
#
loop_
_entity.id
_entity.type
_entity.pdbx_description
1 polymer ?
#
loop_
_entity_poly.entity_id
_entity_poly.type
_entity_poly.pdbx_seq_one_letter_code
_entity_poly.pdbx_strand_id
1 'polypeptide(L)'
;MQTIRALLPAFAILMLSLSSGAAFADSAPLKKIDGILVNTAGLTVYTFDQDMANSGKSVCNGPCIALWPAVAASAGLPAAPYSVVTRDDGAKQLAYNGKPLYLYTADQKPGDRSGDNFKNVWHIVKD
;
A
#
# COMPACT_ATOMS: atom_id res chain seq x y z
N MET A 1 25.30 3.31 68.80
CA MET A 1 25.00 4.25 67.77
C MET A 1 24.90 3.55 66.47
N GLN A 2 23.73 3.38 66.01
CA GLN A 2 23.46 2.68 64.81
C GLN A 2 23.32 3.67 63.68
N THR A 3 24.22 3.63 62.78
CA THR A 3 24.08 4.40 61.57
C THR A 3 23.29 3.58 60.58
N ILE A 4 22.11 4.01 60.31
CA ILE A 4 21.27 3.41 59.32
C ILE A 4 21.77 3.88 57.97
N ARG A 5 22.35 2.98 57.25
CA ARG A 5 22.67 3.24 55.85
C ARG A 5 21.47 2.92 55.05
N ALA A 6 20.85 3.94 54.56
CA ALA A 6 19.83 3.77 53.55
C ALA A 6 20.50 3.35 52.26
N LEU A 7 20.32 2.14 51.91
CA LEU A 7 20.68 1.67 50.59
C LEU A 7 19.62 2.17 49.63
N LEU A 8 20.00 3.11 48.83
CA LEU A 8 19.19 3.50 47.69
C LEU A 8 19.35 2.44 46.62
N PRO A 9 18.31 1.77 46.28
CA PRO A 9 18.38 0.88 45.13
C PRO A 9 18.65 1.73 43.90
N ALA A 10 19.65 1.38 43.18
CA ALA A 10 19.89 1.96 41.89
C ALA A 10 18.78 1.43 40.97
N PHE A 11 17.90 2.30 40.63
CA PHE A 11 16.94 1.99 39.59
C PHE A 11 17.63 2.14 38.26
N ALA A 12 18.03 1.04 37.71
CA ALA A 12 18.35 1.02 36.30
C ALA A 12 17.05 1.22 35.55
N ILE A 13 16.80 2.40 35.12
CA ILE A 13 15.74 2.66 34.18
C ILE A 13 16.19 2.11 32.86
N LEU A 14 15.70 0.95 32.56
CA LEU A 14 15.88 0.40 31.26
C LEU A 14 15.00 1.21 30.32
N MET A 15 15.61 2.18 29.68
CA MET A 15 14.96 2.86 28.58
C MET A 15 14.94 1.89 27.43
N LEU A 16 13.86 1.21 27.31
CA LEU A 16 13.58 0.50 26.10
C LEU A 16 13.28 1.55 25.04
N SER A 17 14.29 1.95 24.33
CA SER A 17 14.05 2.68 23.11
C SER A 17 13.43 1.70 22.14
N LEU A 18 12.16 1.72 22.08
CA LEU A 18 11.48 1.18 20.94
C LEU A 18 11.81 2.06 19.76
N SER A 19 12.90 1.79 19.16
CA SER A 19 13.00 2.12 17.76
C SER A 19 12.04 1.17 17.08
N SER A 20 10.79 1.54 17.05
CA SER A 20 9.95 1.00 16.04
C SER A 20 10.67 1.35 14.77
N GLY A 21 11.26 0.39 14.18
CA GLY A 21 11.82 0.58 12.88
C GLY A 21 10.73 0.98 11.94
N ALA A 22 10.28 2.16 12.06
CA ALA A 22 9.30 2.69 11.17
C ALA A 22 9.84 2.88 9.78
N ALA A 23 10.88 2.20 9.47
CA ALA A 23 11.49 2.30 8.16
C ALA A 23 10.70 1.59 7.07
N PHE A 24 9.46 1.25 7.35
CA PHE A 24 8.73 0.54 6.36
C PHE A 24 7.95 1.35 5.46
N ALA A 25 8.05 2.63 5.60
CA ALA A 25 7.30 3.53 4.78
C ALA A 25 7.64 3.40 3.30
N ASP A 26 8.77 2.81 3.00
CA ASP A 26 9.21 2.64 1.63
C ASP A 26 8.84 1.31 1.02
N SER A 27 8.38 0.37 1.80
CA SER A 27 7.96 -0.89 1.22
C SER A 27 6.53 -0.77 0.76
N ALA A 28 6.33 -0.83 -0.53
CA ALA A 28 5.01 -0.95 -1.08
C ALA A 28 4.33 -2.18 -0.47
N PRO A 29 3.08 -2.08 0.00
CA PRO A 29 2.37 -3.19 0.61
C PRO A 29 1.87 -4.17 -0.45
N LEU A 30 2.67 -4.42 -1.46
CA LEU A 30 2.35 -5.30 -2.57
C LEU A 30 3.42 -6.36 -2.71
N LYS A 31 3.02 -7.47 -3.27
CA LYS A 31 3.92 -8.59 -3.57
C LYS A 31 3.53 -9.21 -4.89
N LYS A 32 4.34 -10.12 -5.39
CA LYS A 32 4.06 -10.85 -6.62
C LYS A 32 3.84 -12.32 -6.29
N ILE A 33 2.78 -12.86 -6.83
CA ILE A 33 2.47 -14.28 -6.76
C ILE A 33 2.25 -14.75 -8.20
N ASP A 34 3.02 -15.76 -8.62
CA ASP A 34 2.96 -16.27 -10.00
C ASP A 34 3.14 -15.17 -11.05
N GLY A 35 4.03 -14.22 -10.77
CA GLY A 35 4.32 -13.11 -11.68
C GLY A 35 3.25 -12.02 -11.73
N ILE A 36 2.26 -12.06 -10.84
CA ILE A 36 1.15 -11.12 -10.83
C ILE A 36 1.21 -10.30 -9.55
N LEU A 37 1.02 -9.00 -9.69
CA LEU A 37 1.02 -8.08 -8.57
C LEU A 37 -0.27 -8.26 -7.74
N VAL A 38 -0.09 -8.46 -6.44
CA VAL A 38 -1.20 -8.63 -5.49
C VAL A 38 -0.94 -7.77 -4.26
N ASN A 39 -1.99 -7.49 -3.50
CA ASN A 39 -1.84 -6.79 -2.23
C ASN A 39 -1.41 -7.75 -1.11
N THR A 40 -1.27 -7.24 0.11
CA THR A 40 -0.83 -8.06 1.26
C THR A 40 -1.81 -9.17 1.60
N ALA A 41 -3.07 -9.02 1.25
CA ALA A 41 -4.10 -10.06 1.43
C ALA A 41 -4.12 -11.07 0.28
N GLY A 42 -3.28 -10.89 -0.74
CA GLY A 42 -3.24 -11.78 -1.89
C GLY A 42 -4.25 -11.44 -2.99
N LEU A 43 -4.96 -10.34 -2.86
CA LEU A 43 -5.93 -9.92 -3.88
C LEU A 43 -5.21 -9.30 -5.07
N THR A 44 -5.71 -9.61 -6.26
CA THR A 44 -5.14 -9.12 -7.50
C THR A 44 -5.28 -7.61 -7.63
N VAL A 45 -4.22 -6.99 -8.11
CA VAL A 45 -4.16 -5.56 -8.37
C VAL A 45 -4.29 -5.32 -9.87
N TYR A 46 -5.02 -4.27 -10.26
CA TYR A 46 -5.35 -3.96 -11.65
C TYR A 46 -4.91 -2.58 -12.04
N THR A 47 -4.73 -2.39 -13.35
CA THR A 47 -4.60 -1.07 -13.97
C THR A 47 -5.78 -0.81 -14.89
N PHE A 48 -6.02 0.47 -15.15
CA PHE A 48 -7.12 0.95 -15.99
C PHE A 48 -6.56 1.65 -17.23
N ASP A 49 -6.94 1.19 -18.41
CA ASP A 49 -6.37 1.70 -19.66
C ASP A 49 -6.66 3.17 -19.92
N GLN A 50 -7.76 3.69 -19.36
CA GLN A 50 -8.11 5.08 -19.53
C GLN A 50 -7.30 6.03 -18.66
N ASP A 51 -6.59 5.50 -17.67
CA ASP A 51 -5.63 6.29 -16.92
C ASP A 51 -4.37 6.49 -17.75
N MET A 52 -3.98 7.75 -17.91
CA MET A 52 -2.75 8.05 -18.60
C MET A 52 -1.55 7.82 -17.69
N ALA A 53 -0.63 6.96 -18.10
CA ALA A 53 0.57 6.69 -17.33
C ALA A 53 1.36 7.97 -17.10
N ASN A 54 1.90 8.13 -15.91
CA ASN A 54 2.73 9.27 -15.51
C ASN A 54 1.98 10.61 -15.53
N SER A 55 0.65 10.60 -15.53
CA SER A 55 -0.13 11.83 -15.44
C SER A 55 -0.28 12.33 -14.00
N GLY A 56 -0.01 11.47 -13.02
CA GLY A 56 -0.25 11.78 -11.61
C GLY A 56 -1.71 11.81 -11.22
N LYS A 57 -2.60 11.32 -12.09
CA LYS A 57 -4.05 11.36 -11.87
C LYS A 57 -4.71 10.05 -12.22
N SER A 58 -5.87 9.82 -11.62
CA SER A 58 -6.76 8.73 -11.94
C SER A 58 -8.06 9.29 -12.48
N VAL A 59 -8.62 8.64 -13.51
CA VAL A 59 -9.92 9.02 -14.08
C VAL A 59 -11.05 8.14 -13.60
N CYS A 60 -10.77 7.18 -12.72
CA CYS A 60 -11.78 6.30 -12.14
C CYS A 60 -12.34 6.95 -10.87
N ASN A 61 -13.47 7.60 -10.97
CA ASN A 61 -14.13 8.33 -9.89
C ASN A 61 -15.61 7.92 -9.81
N GLY A 62 -16.27 8.33 -8.72
CA GLY A 62 -17.70 8.06 -8.54
C GLY A 62 -18.05 6.58 -8.59
N PRO A 63 -18.96 6.16 -9.46
CA PRO A 63 -19.35 4.74 -9.56
C PRO A 63 -18.19 3.83 -9.92
N CYS A 64 -17.22 4.32 -10.68
CA CYS A 64 -16.03 3.55 -11.05
C CYS A 64 -15.24 3.15 -9.82
N ILE A 65 -14.90 4.11 -8.95
CA ILE A 65 -14.07 3.82 -7.78
C ILE A 65 -14.84 2.99 -6.74
N ALA A 66 -16.14 3.00 -6.76
CA ALA A 66 -16.94 2.15 -5.88
C ALA A 66 -16.78 0.66 -6.25
N LEU A 67 -16.61 0.35 -7.52
CA LEU A 67 -16.38 -1.02 -8.00
C LEU A 67 -14.90 -1.39 -8.02
N TRP A 68 -14.03 -0.42 -8.26
CA TRP A 68 -12.59 -0.60 -8.39
C TRP A 68 -11.87 0.27 -7.37
N PRO A 69 -11.83 -0.16 -6.10
CA PRO A 69 -11.19 0.64 -5.05
C PRO A 69 -9.72 0.90 -5.36
N ALA A 70 -9.28 2.12 -5.11
CA ALA A 70 -7.88 2.48 -5.29
C ALA A 70 -7.01 1.74 -4.27
N VAL A 71 -5.84 1.30 -4.70
CA VAL A 71 -4.82 0.81 -3.78
C VAL A 71 -4.24 2.03 -3.06
N ALA A 72 -4.42 2.08 -1.75
CA ALA A 72 -3.95 3.21 -0.97
C ALA A 72 -2.42 3.24 -0.94
N ALA A 73 -1.85 4.43 -1.08
CA ALA A 73 -0.43 4.63 -0.85
C ALA A 73 -0.18 4.73 0.65
N SER A 74 0.86 4.05 1.12
CA SER A 74 1.30 4.20 2.51
C SER A 74 1.95 5.56 2.72
N ALA A 75 2.09 5.96 3.99
CA ALA A 75 2.78 7.20 4.32
C ALA A 75 4.22 7.15 3.82
N GLY A 76 4.68 8.23 3.23
CA GLY A 76 6.02 8.33 2.65
C GLY A 76 6.02 8.05 1.16
N LEU A 77 7.16 8.30 0.54
CA LEU A 77 7.33 8.08 -0.89
C LEU A 77 7.81 6.66 -1.11
N PRO A 78 7.09 5.87 -1.92
CA PRO A 78 7.56 4.53 -2.26
C PRO A 78 8.77 4.61 -3.19
N ALA A 79 9.55 3.53 -3.18
CA ALA A 79 10.67 3.40 -4.11
C ALA A 79 10.15 3.03 -5.50
N ALA A 80 10.86 3.52 -6.53
CA ALA A 80 10.56 3.10 -7.90
C ALA A 80 10.59 1.56 -7.99
N PRO A 81 9.74 0.95 -8.81
CA PRO A 81 8.86 1.53 -9.85
C PRO A 81 7.52 2.06 -9.32
N TYR A 82 7.36 2.15 -8.02
CA TYR A 82 6.15 2.67 -7.40
C TYR A 82 6.20 4.18 -7.29
N SER A 83 5.03 4.80 -7.33
CA SER A 83 4.86 6.24 -7.12
C SER A 83 3.50 6.50 -6.51
N VAL A 84 3.20 7.76 -6.23
CA VAL A 84 1.94 8.17 -5.61
C VAL A 84 1.18 9.04 -6.57
N VAL A 85 -0.11 8.73 -6.72
CA VAL A 85 -1.06 9.54 -7.47
C VAL A 85 -1.96 10.25 -6.47
N THR A 86 -2.18 11.53 -6.67
CA THR A 86 -3.17 12.28 -5.89
C THR A 86 -4.48 12.29 -6.64
N ARG A 87 -5.50 11.70 -6.04
CA ARG A 87 -6.84 11.62 -6.63
C ARG A 87 -7.54 12.97 -6.50
N ASP A 88 -8.62 13.13 -7.25
CA ASP A 88 -9.39 14.38 -7.25
C ASP A 88 -9.96 14.73 -5.86
N ASP A 89 -10.22 13.71 -5.03
CA ASP A 89 -10.68 13.89 -3.65
C ASP A 89 -9.56 14.12 -2.65
N GLY A 90 -8.32 14.19 -3.11
CA GLY A 90 -7.14 14.35 -2.25
C GLY A 90 -6.55 13.06 -1.71
N ALA A 91 -7.20 11.92 -1.91
CA ALA A 91 -6.66 10.65 -1.46
C ALA A 91 -5.40 10.25 -2.23
N LYS A 92 -4.50 9.57 -1.56
CA LYS A 92 -3.25 9.12 -2.17
C LYS A 92 -3.39 7.68 -2.61
N GLN A 93 -3.13 7.45 -3.88
CA GLN A 93 -3.23 6.14 -4.52
C GLN A 93 -1.85 5.69 -4.97
N LEU A 94 -1.56 4.41 -4.76
CA LEU A 94 -0.31 3.82 -5.24
C LEU A 94 -0.37 3.64 -6.75
N ALA A 95 0.75 3.89 -7.41
CA ALA A 95 0.92 3.66 -8.83
C ALA A 95 2.13 2.75 -9.08
N TYR A 96 2.12 2.04 -10.18
CA TYR A 96 3.19 1.17 -10.63
C TYR A 96 3.55 1.53 -12.06
N ASN A 97 4.82 1.86 -12.30
CA ASN A 97 5.27 2.39 -13.59
C ASN A 97 4.41 3.57 -14.07
N GLY A 98 3.99 4.40 -13.13
CA GLY A 98 3.17 5.57 -13.41
C GLY A 98 1.70 5.30 -13.61
N LYS A 99 1.25 4.05 -13.52
CA LYS A 99 -0.16 3.69 -13.69
C LYS A 99 -0.83 3.51 -12.34
N PRO A 100 -1.92 4.22 -12.06
CA PRO A 100 -2.68 4.03 -10.83
C PRO A 100 -3.15 2.58 -10.66
N LEU A 101 -3.12 2.11 -9.44
CA LEU A 101 -3.46 0.72 -9.11
C LEU A 101 -4.80 0.64 -8.40
N TYR A 102 -5.56 -0.42 -8.73
CA TYR A 102 -6.90 -0.65 -8.21
C TYR A 102 -7.07 -2.09 -7.73
N LEU A 103 -8.04 -2.29 -6.87
CA LEU A 103 -8.60 -3.60 -6.55
C LEU A 103 -9.94 -3.74 -7.25
N TYR A 104 -10.52 -4.93 -7.23
CA TYR A 104 -11.84 -5.17 -7.78
C TYR A 104 -12.74 -5.77 -6.69
N THR A 105 -13.89 -5.16 -6.47
CA THR A 105 -14.80 -5.59 -5.41
C THR A 105 -15.34 -6.99 -5.59
N ALA A 106 -15.38 -7.49 -6.83
CA ALA A 106 -15.83 -8.86 -7.11
C ALA A 106 -14.79 -9.92 -6.70
N ASP A 107 -13.52 -9.53 -6.54
CA ASP A 107 -12.49 -10.43 -6.06
C ASP A 107 -12.60 -10.53 -4.54
N GLN A 108 -12.88 -11.73 -4.02
CA GLN A 108 -13.15 -11.91 -2.60
C GLN A 108 -12.09 -12.73 -1.89
N LYS A 109 -11.24 -13.43 -2.63
CA LYS A 109 -10.23 -14.31 -2.05
C LYS A 109 -8.95 -14.29 -2.88
N PRO A 110 -7.81 -14.64 -2.28
CA PRO A 110 -6.56 -14.74 -3.03
C PRO A 110 -6.71 -15.64 -4.25
N GLY A 111 -6.13 -15.19 -5.35
CA GLY A 111 -6.22 -15.92 -6.62
C GLY A 111 -7.37 -15.51 -7.53
N ASP A 112 -8.35 -14.79 -7.02
CA ASP A 112 -9.42 -14.27 -7.86
C ASP A 112 -8.87 -13.25 -8.85
N ARG A 113 -9.30 -13.35 -10.10
CA ARG A 113 -8.90 -12.45 -11.20
C ARG A 113 -10.11 -12.08 -12.03
N SER A 114 -11.21 -11.78 -11.37
CA SER A 114 -12.49 -11.52 -12.04
C SER A 114 -12.44 -10.27 -12.91
N GLY A 115 -11.52 -9.37 -12.65
CA GLY A 115 -11.38 -8.12 -13.38
C GLY A 115 -10.40 -8.16 -14.54
N ASP A 116 -9.70 -9.27 -14.77
CA ASP A 116 -8.71 -9.33 -15.84
C ASP A 116 -9.40 -9.25 -17.20
N ASN A 117 -8.97 -8.31 -18.02
CA ASN A 117 -9.55 -7.99 -19.32
C ASN A 117 -11.03 -7.56 -19.25
N PHE A 118 -11.49 -7.12 -18.09
CA PHE A 118 -12.85 -6.63 -17.95
C PHE A 118 -13.09 -5.46 -18.90
N LYS A 119 -14.07 -5.59 -19.77
CA LYS A 119 -14.38 -4.63 -20.83
C LYS A 119 -13.17 -4.22 -21.69
N ASN A 120 -12.13 -5.04 -21.71
CA ASN A 120 -10.86 -4.78 -22.40
C ASN A 120 -10.14 -3.51 -21.93
N VAL A 121 -10.48 -2.97 -20.77
CA VAL A 121 -9.84 -1.75 -20.22
C VAL A 121 -9.22 -1.96 -18.84
N TRP A 122 -9.47 -3.09 -18.20
CA TRP A 122 -8.89 -3.44 -16.91
C TRP A 122 -7.96 -4.63 -17.08
N HIS A 123 -6.77 -4.55 -16.49
CA HIS A 123 -5.76 -5.58 -16.68
C HIS A 123 -5.03 -5.88 -15.39
N ILE A 124 -4.65 -7.14 -15.21
CA ILE A 124 -3.70 -7.52 -14.15
C ILE A 124 -2.34 -6.92 -14.45
N VAL A 125 -1.52 -6.81 -13.42
CA VAL A 125 -0.15 -6.29 -13.56
C VAL A 125 0.80 -7.48 -13.52
N LYS A 126 1.42 -7.74 -14.65
CA LYS A 126 2.40 -8.81 -14.80
C LYS A 126 3.82 -8.26 -14.72
N ASP A 127 4.72 -9.14 -14.35
CA ASP A 127 6.14 -8.87 -14.39
C ASP A 127 6.65 -8.86 -15.83
#